data_94e81847fd59eaf9961abbb48b0bf2ec
#
_entry.id   94e81847fd59eaf9961abbb48b0bf2ec
#
_cell.length_a   1.000
_cell.length_b   1.000
_cell.length_c   1.000
_cell.angle_alpha   90.00
_cell.angle_beta   90.00
_cell.angle_gamma   90.00
#
_symmetry.space_group_name_H-M   'P 1'
#
loop_
_entity.id
_entity.type
_entity.pdbx_description
1 polymer ?
#
loop_
_entity_poly.entity_id
_entity_poly.type
_entity_poly.pdbx_seq_one_letter_code
_entity_poly.pdbx_strand_id
1 'polypeptide(L)'
;IYKDKSMIIPYQEKMDRDITIKLINEVIKDDFSIRLLVDSAEDDTLSFCVLPNEQWEMLEKEFGKNNLNRYFIKVTPKIKMFDLQYDVVEYSRLKKVNPGASFFNIVSYLEIEKREKNLTEQRHKGEIELKVYLQQKKEISSKKEKFISEYGLKLPETKSV
;
A
#
# COMPACT_ATOMS: atom_id res chain seq x y z
N ILE A 1 -14.48 2.55 -23.65
CA ILE A 1 -14.35 1.35 -24.49
C ILE A 1 -12.93 1.29 -25.02
N TYR A 2 -12.28 0.16 -24.88
CA TYR A 2 -10.95 -0.10 -25.44
C TYR A 2 -10.93 -1.49 -26.09
N LYS A 3 -10.63 -1.59 -27.40
CA LYS A 3 -10.63 -2.85 -28.18
C LYS A 3 -11.86 -3.71 -27.90
N ASP A 4 -13.06 -3.13 -28.04
CA ASP A 4 -14.37 -3.76 -27.78
C ASP A 4 -14.64 -4.20 -26.33
N LYS A 5 -13.72 -3.93 -25.41
CA LYS A 5 -13.94 -4.10 -23.98
C LYS A 5 -14.57 -2.83 -23.40
N SER A 6 -15.64 -2.99 -22.67
CA SER A 6 -16.26 -1.91 -21.91
C SER A 6 -16.54 -2.37 -20.49
N MET A 7 -16.42 -1.45 -19.54
CA MET A 7 -16.83 -1.68 -18.16
C MET A 7 -17.74 -0.54 -17.73
N ILE A 8 -18.77 -0.89 -16.96
CA ILE A 8 -19.63 0.09 -16.30
C ILE A 8 -18.95 0.43 -14.98
N ILE A 9 -18.67 1.72 -14.77
CA ILE A 9 -18.21 2.20 -13.48
C ILE A 9 -19.42 2.24 -12.56
N PRO A 10 -19.45 1.45 -11.46
CA PRO A 10 -20.57 1.46 -10.53
C PRO A 10 -20.55 2.79 -9.75
N TYR A 11 -21.46 3.69 -10.09
CA TYR A 11 -21.67 4.91 -9.32
C TYR A 11 -22.55 4.61 -8.12
N GLN A 12 -21.97 4.67 -6.92
CA GLN A 12 -22.69 4.57 -5.65
C GLN A 12 -22.52 5.88 -4.87
N GLU A 13 -23.41 6.19 -3.93
CA GLU A 13 -23.37 7.45 -3.14
C GLU A 13 -22.07 7.66 -2.35
N LYS A 14 -21.38 6.58 -1.98
CA LYS A 14 -20.03 6.61 -1.40
C LYS A 14 -19.07 5.91 -2.36
N MET A 15 -18.63 6.63 -3.36
CA MET A 15 -17.67 6.09 -4.33
C MET A 15 -16.31 5.88 -3.69
N ASP A 16 -15.82 4.66 -3.85
CA ASP A 16 -14.39 4.36 -3.77
C ASP A 16 -13.70 5.02 -4.99
N ARG A 17 -12.98 6.13 -4.75
CA ARG A 17 -12.25 6.84 -5.82
C ARG A 17 -11.25 5.95 -6.54
N ASP A 18 -10.78 4.90 -5.89
CA ASP A 18 -9.90 3.90 -6.47
C ASP A 18 -10.56 3.11 -7.60
N ILE A 19 -11.89 2.93 -7.57
CA ILE A 19 -12.59 2.01 -8.47
C ILE A 19 -12.44 2.42 -9.94
N THR A 20 -12.50 3.71 -10.22
CA THR A 20 -12.37 4.23 -11.59
C THR A 20 -11.02 3.87 -12.20
N ILE A 21 -9.93 4.14 -11.49
CA ILE A 21 -8.57 3.85 -11.97
C ILE A 21 -8.34 2.34 -12.10
N LYS A 22 -8.83 1.55 -11.13
CA LYS A 22 -8.74 0.08 -11.16
C LYS A 22 -9.48 -0.50 -12.37
N LEU A 23 -10.69 -0.01 -12.66
CA LEU A 23 -11.48 -0.48 -13.80
C LEU A 23 -10.85 -0.07 -15.14
N ILE A 24 -10.32 1.15 -15.25
CA ILE A 24 -9.58 1.56 -16.44
C ILE A 24 -8.38 0.63 -16.64
N ASN A 25 -7.59 0.38 -15.60
CA ASN A 25 -6.45 -0.51 -15.68
C ASN A 25 -6.85 -1.95 -16.09
N GLU A 26 -7.98 -2.44 -15.61
CA GLU A 26 -8.49 -3.77 -15.98
C GLU A 26 -8.90 -3.84 -17.47
N VAL A 27 -9.48 -2.78 -18.02
CA VAL A 27 -9.88 -2.72 -19.44
C VAL A 27 -8.66 -2.74 -20.37
N ILE A 28 -7.57 -2.04 -20.00
CA ILE A 28 -6.40 -1.87 -20.87
C ILE A 28 -5.27 -2.87 -20.57
N LYS A 29 -5.40 -3.73 -19.56
CA LYS A 29 -4.34 -4.57 -18.99
C LYS A 29 -3.57 -5.46 -19.98
N ASP A 30 -4.19 -5.82 -21.10
CA ASP A 30 -3.54 -6.69 -22.09
C ASP A 30 -2.41 -5.97 -22.81
N ASP A 31 -2.52 -4.65 -22.98
CA ASP A 31 -1.54 -3.85 -23.73
C ASP A 31 -0.80 -2.84 -22.81
N PHE A 32 -1.48 -2.32 -21.81
CA PHE A 32 -0.97 -1.25 -20.93
C PHE A 32 -1.15 -1.60 -19.46
N SER A 33 -0.34 -0.95 -18.63
CA SER A 33 -0.48 -1.01 -17.19
C SER A 33 -0.38 0.39 -16.59
N ILE A 34 -1.29 0.69 -15.67
CA ILE A 34 -1.28 1.93 -14.89
C ILE A 34 -0.47 1.69 -13.63
N ARG A 35 0.45 2.61 -13.34
CA ARG A 35 1.16 2.66 -12.07
C ARG A 35 1.01 4.02 -11.43
N LEU A 36 0.85 4.03 -10.12
CA LEU A 36 0.81 5.24 -9.31
C LEU A 36 2.25 5.72 -9.06
N LEU A 37 2.50 7.01 -9.29
CA LEU A 37 3.72 7.67 -8.88
C LEU A 37 3.71 7.87 -7.36
N VAL A 38 4.64 7.23 -6.66
CA VAL A 38 4.68 7.18 -5.19
C VAL A 38 4.79 8.57 -4.57
N ASP A 39 5.65 9.42 -5.14
CA ASP A 39 5.90 10.77 -4.61
C ASP A 39 4.65 11.67 -4.66
N SER A 40 3.71 11.38 -5.57
CA SER A 40 2.45 12.13 -5.65
C SER A 40 1.48 11.83 -4.49
N ALA A 41 1.74 10.80 -3.69
CA ALA A 41 0.87 10.44 -2.58
C ALA A 41 0.95 11.40 -1.38
N GLU A 42 1.97 12.23 -1.32
CA GLU A 42 2.13 13.30 -0.31
C GLU A 42 1.51 14.63 -0.78
N ASP A 43 1.03 14.69 -2.02
CA ASP A 43 0.40 15.86 -2.63
C ASP A 43 -1.14 15.75 -2.61
N ASP A 44 -1.80 16.86 -2.90
CA ASP A 44 -3.27 16.93 -3.00
C ASP A 44 -3.84 16.15 -4.20
N THR A 45 -2.97 15.78 -5.15
CA THR A 45 -3.35 15.11 -6.40
C THR A 45 -2.46 13.90 -6.65
N LEU A 46 -3.08 12.72 -6.86
CA LEU A 46 -2.37 11.52 -7.26
C LEU A 46 -2.02 11.54 -8.76
N SER A 47 -0.79 11.23 -9.09
CA SER A 47 -0.30 11.12 -10.46
C SER A 47 -0.12 9.68 -10.88
N PHE A 48 -0.56 9.37 -12.10
CA PHE A 48 -0.49 8.03 -12.65
C PHE A 48 0.30 8.02 -13.96
N CYS A 49 1.11 7.00 -14.14
CA CYS A 49 1.84 6.74 -15.37
C CYS A 49 1.23 5.54 -16.08
N VAL A 50 0.88 5.70 -17.35
CA VAL A 50 0.34 4.65 -18.21
C VAL A 50 1.34 4.36 -19.31
N LEU A 51 1.91 3.15 -19.31
CA LEU A 51 2.85 2.70 -20.35
C LEU A 51 2.42 1.33 -20.88
N PRO A 52 2.83 1.00 -22.14
CA PRO A 52 2.76 -0.37 -22.64
C PRO A 52 3.44 -1.36 -21.70
N ASN A 53 2.88 -2.57 -21.59
CA ASN A 53 3.43 -3.61 -20.71
C ASN A 53 4.91 -3.91 -21.02
N GLU A 54 5.27 -3.96 -22.30
CA GLU A 54 6.65 -4.16 -22.76
C GLU A 54 7.60 -3.07 -22.22
N GLN A 55 7.15 -1.81 -22.19
CA GLN A 55 7.98 -0.71 -21.66
C GLN A 55 8.17 -0.85 -20.15
N TRP A 56 7.15 -1.27 -19.40
CA TRP A 56 7.29 -1.57 -17.98
C TRP A 56 8.28 -2.72 -17.73
N GLU A 57 8.24 -3.76 -18.56
CA GLU A 57 9.17 -4.90 -18.47
C GLU A 57 10.63 -4.45 -18.79
N MET A 58 10.81 -3.60 -19.78
CA MET A 58 12.12 -3.01 -20.08
C MET A 58 12.68 -2.21 -18.91
N LEU A 59 11.85 -1.35 -18.30
CA LEU A 59 12.24 -0.56 -17.13
C LEU A 59 12.53 -1.46 -15.91
N GLU A 60 11.72 -2.51 -15.67
CA GLU A 60 11.98 -3.49 -14.60
C GLU A 60 13.30 -4.24 -14.83
N LYS A 61 13.66 -4.53 -16.07
CA LYS A 61 14.91 -5.20 -16.42
C LYS A 61 16.12 -4.27 -16.27
N GLU A 62 15.99 -3.00 -16.67
CA GLU A 62 17.07 -2.01 -16.66
C GLU A 62 17.38 -1.53 -15.23
N PHE A 63 16.35 -1.15 -14.48
CA PHE A 63 16.51 -0.53 -13.15
C PHE A 63 16.32 -1.49 -11.98
N GLY A 64 15.82 -2.68 -12.24
CA GLY A 64 15.43 -3.65 -11.22
C GLY A 64 14.03 -3.38 -10.65
N LYS A 65 13.24 -4.45 -10.52
CA LYS A 65 11.86 -4.39 -10.05
C LYS A 65 11.71 -3.70 -8.68
N ASN A 66 12.62 -3.98 -7.74
CA ASN A 66 12.56 -3.41 -6.40
C ASN A 66 12.83 -1.90 -6.41
N ASN A 67 13.74 -1.44 -7.25
CA ASN A 67 14.00 -0.02 -7.40
C ASN A 67 12.82 0.69 -8.07
N LEU A 68 12.28 0.11 -9.14
CA LEU A 68 11.14 0.69 -9.83
C LEU A 68 9.91 0.80 -8.92
N ASN A 69 9.67 -0.20 -8.07
CA ASN A 69 8.56 -0.20 -7.10
C ASN A 69 8.71 0.86 -5.99
N ARG A 70 9.87 1.49 -5.83
CA ARG A 70 10.04 2.65 -4.93
C ARG A 70 9.37 3.90 -5.48
N TYR A 71 9.29 4.01 -6.81
CA TYR A 71 8.76 5.18 -7.51
C TYR A 71 7.38 4.93 -8.10
N PHE A 72 7.09 3.70 -8.51
CA PHE A 72 5.86 3.36 -9.22
C PHE A 72 5.23 2.10 -8.63
N ILE A 73 4.01 2.23 -8.14
CA ILE A 73 3.24 1.12 -7.60
C ILE A 73 2.21 0.65 -8.62
N LYS A 74 2.17 -0.66 -8.90
CA LYS A 74 1.16 -1.26 -9.80
C LYS A 74 -0.24 -1.07 -9.22
N VAL A 75 -1.15 -0.53 -10.03
CA VAL A 75 -2.56 -0.48 -9.68
C VAL A 75 -3.14 -1.88 -9.76
N THR A 76 -3.52 -2.44 -8.61
CA THR A 76 -4.15 -3.76 -8.49
C THR A 76 -5.56 -3.63 -7.92
N PRO A 77 -6.42 -4.64 -8.06
CA PRO A 77 -7.77 -4.59 -7.47
C PRO A 77 -7.79 -4.38 -5.95
N LYS A 78 -6.70 -4.77 -5.27
CA LYS A 78 -6.60 -4.71 -3.79
C LYS A 78 -5.95 -3.43 -3.27
N ILE A 79 -5.29 -2.63 -4.11
CA ILE A 79 -4.61 -1.42 -3.65
C ILE A 79 -5.62 -0.38 -3.20
N LYS A 80 -5.31 0.32 -2.12
CA LYS A 80 -5.97 1.56 -1.73
C LYS A 80 -5.03 2.72 -2.00
N MET A 81 -5.48 3.71 -2.75
CA MET A 81 -4.67 4.87 -3.16
C MET A 81 -5.24 6.18 -2.60
N PHE A 82 -6.58 6.24 -2.47
CA PHE A 82 -7.30 7.38 -1.92
C PHE A 82 -7.83 7.07 -0.52
N ASP A 83 -8.10 8.13 0.25
CA ASP A 83 -8.74 8.06 1.58
C ASP A 83 -8.01 7.13 2.57
N LEU A 84 -6.68 7.07 2.47
CA LEU A 84 -5.86 6.30 3.39
C LEU A 84 -5.94 6.89 4.80
N GLN A 85 -6.42 6.10 5.75
CA GLN A 85 -6.51 6.50 7.15
C GLN A 85 -5.25 6.05 7.89
N TYR A 86 -4.43 6.99 8.29
CA TYR A 86 -3.24 6.76 9.08
C TYR A 86 -3.11 7.81 10.18
N ASP A 87 -2.36 7.47 11.21
CA ASP A 87 -2.01 8.40 12.27
C ASP A 87 -0.90 9.34 11.78
N VAL A 88 -1.23 10.64 11.64
CA VAL A 88 -0.31 11.66 11.11
C VAL A 88 0.91 11.84 12.02
N VAL A 89 0.74 11.69 13.35
CA VAL A 89 1.83 11.83 14.30
C VAL A 89 2.82 10.68 14.16
N GLU A 90 2.31 9.44 14.10
CA GLU A 90 3.13 8.26 13.90
C GLU A 90 3.76 8.25 12.50
N TYR A 91 3.05 8.70 11.47
CA TYR A 91 3.61 8.88 10.14
C TYR A 91 4.81 9.85 10.17
N SER A 92 4.65 11.03 10.74
CA SER A 92 5.70 12.04 10.83
C SER A 92 6.91 11.52 11.62
N ARG A 93 6.67 10.75 12.68
CA ARG A 93 7.71 10.12 13.50
C ARG A 93 8.53 9.10 12.71
N LEU A 94 7.85 8.22 11.95
CA LEU A 94 8.51 7.24 11.09
C LEU A 94 9.22 7.88 9.90
N LYS A 95 8.61 8.88 9.26
CA LYS A 95 9.22 9.61 8.14
C LYS A 95 10.51 10.31 8.55
N LYS A 96 10.56 10.89 9.76
CA LYS A 96 11.75 11.54 10.30
C LYS A 96 12.96 10.62 10.39
N VAL A 97 12.79 9.36 10.78
CA VAL A 97 13.88 8.38 10.86
C VAL A 97 14.10 7.62 9.55
N ASN A 98 13.17 7.75 8.61
CA ASN A 98 13.21 7.13 7.27
C ASN A 98 12.93 8.16 6.17
N PRO A 99 13.77 9.21 6.00
CA PRO A 99 13.47 10.29 5.05
C PRO A 99 13.33 9.81 3.60
N GLY A 100 14.04 8.73 3.24
CA GLY A 100 13.96 8.11 1.91
C GLY A 100 12.86 7.05 1.74
N ALA A 101 12.09 6.74 2.79
CA ALA A 101 10.99 5.80 2.64
C ALA A 101 9.81 6.47 1.94
N SER A 102 9.15 5.71 1.05
CA SER A 102 7.95 6.21 0.39
C SER A 102 6.78 6.36 1.36
N PHE A 103 5.84 7.25 1.03
CA PHE A 103 4.59 7.42 1.74
C PHE A 103 3.87 6.07 1.97
N PHE A 104 3.69 5.30 0.90
CA PHE A 104 2.99 4.02 0.97
C PHE A 104 3.68 2.99 1.86
N ASN A 105 5.01 2.97 1.90
CA ASN A 105 5.73 2.05 2.77
C ASN A 105 5.49 2.39 4.25
N ILE A 106 5.50 3.68 4.60
CA ILE A 106 5.23 4.10 5.98
C ILE A 106 3.77 3.82 6.34
N VAL A 107 2.80 4.18 5.49
CA VAL A 107 1.38 3.95 5.76
C VAL A 107 1.06 2.46 5.84
N SER A 108 1.61 1.63 4.95
CA SER A 108 1.43 0.17 5.02
C SER A 108 2.02 -0.44 6.30
N TYR A 109 3.15 0.08 6.76
CA TYR A 109 3.71 -0.33 8.04
C TYR A 109 2.78 0.05 9.21
N LEU A 110 2.25 1.28 9.22
CA LEU A 110 1.29 1.73 10.23
C LEU A 110 -0.01 0.91 10.23
N GLU A 111 -0.47 0.45 9.06
CA GLU A 111 -1.60 -0.48 8.98
C GLU A 111 -1.29 -1.83 9.67
N ILE A 112 -0.07 -2.34 9.51
CA ILE A 112 0.34 -3.58 10.20
C ILE A 112 0.36 -3.36 11.72
N GLU A 113 0.91 -2.25 12.21
CA GLU A 113 0.90 -1.89 13.64
C GLU A 113 -0.51 -1.72 14.20
N LYS A 114 -1.39 -1.05 13.45
CA LYS A 114 -2.80 -0.89 13.82
C LYS A 114 -3.51 -2.23 13.98
N ARG A 115 -3.23 -3.19 13.08
CA ARG A 115 -3.78 -4.55 13.19
C ARG A 115 -3.27 -5.28 14.42
N GLU A 116 -1.99 -5.13 14.75
CA GLU A 116 -1.38 -5.72 15.95
C GLU A 116 -2.02 -5.17 17.23
N LYS A 117 -2.23 -3.84 17.31
CA LYS A 117 -2.91 -3.18 18.43
C LYS A 117 -4.36 -3.68 18.57
N ASN A 118 -5.12 -3.68 17.47
CA ASN A 118 -6.51 -4.14 17.48
C ASN A 118 -6.63 -5.60 17.92
N LEU A 119 -5.74 -6.47 17.45
CA LEU A 119 -5.71 -7.87 17.85
C LEU A 119 -5.48 -8.03 19.37
N THR A 120 -4.58 -7.21 19.92
CA THR A 120 -4.28 -7.20 21.35
C THR A 120 -5.48 -6.71 22.15
N GLU A 121 -6.15 -5.66 21.70
CA GLU A 121 -7.38 -5.15 22.33
C GLU A 121 -8.52 -6.16 22.32
N GLN A 122 -8.75 -6.83 21.20
CA GLN A 122 -9.75 -7.91 21.10
C GLN A 122 -9.47 -9.04 22.09
N ARG A 123 -8.19 -9.39 22.28
CA ARG A 123 -7.80 -10.40 23.27
C ARG A 123 -8.07 -9.91 24.71
N HIS A 124 -7.74 -8.66 25.03
CA HIS A 124 -8.01 -8.08 26.34
C HIS A 124 -9.51 -8.02 26.67
N LYS A 125 -10.34 -7.77 25.64
CA LYS A 125 -11.81 -7.76 25.77
C LYS A 125 -12.42 -9.17 25.83
N GLY A 126 -11.63 -10.23 25.62
CA GLY A 126 -12.12 -11.60 25.57
C GLY A 126 -12.88 -11.97 24.29
N GLU A 127 -12.78 -11.13 23.24
CA GLU A 127 -13.48 -11.31 21.97
C GLU A 127 -12.89 -12.43 21.11
N ILE A 128 -11.64 -12.85 21.39
CA ILE A 128 -10.95 -13.93 20.66
C ILE A 128 -10.29 -14.91 21.62
N GLU A 129 -10.24 -16.16 21.22
CA GLU A 129 -9.58 -17.24 21.94
C GLU A 129 -8.05 -17.08 21.93
N LEU A 130 -7.39 -17.55 23.00
CA LEU A 130 -5.93 -17.46 23.12
C LEU A 130 -5.19 -18.12 21.97
N LYS A 131 -5.65 -19.28 21.49
CA LYS A 131 -5.03 -20.01 20.39
C LYS A 131 -5.08 -19.19 19.08
N VAL A 132 -6.23 -18.58 18.78
CA VAL A 132 -6.43 -17.73 17.60
C VAL A 132 -5.56 -16.48 17.70
N TYR A 133 -5.55 -15.84 18.89
CA TYR A 133 -4.69 -14.68 19.15
C TYR A 133 -3.20 -14.98 18.87
N LEU A 134 -2.67 -16.08 19.44
CA LEU A 134 -1.27 -16.44 19.27
C LEU A 134 -0.90 -16.74 17.81
N GLN A 135 -1.79 -17.42 17.07
CA GLN A 135 -1.60 -17.66 15.65
C GLN A 135 -1.55 -16.36 14.87
N GLN A 136 -2.56 -15.52 15.00
CA GLN A 136 -2.64 -14.24 14.28
C GLN A 136 -1.49 -13.29 14.65
N LYS A 137 -1.11 -13.25 15.92
CA LYS A 137 0.04 -12.45 16.38
C LYS A 137 1.34 -12.90 15.70
N LYS A 138 1.59 -14.20 15.60
CA LYS A 138 2.75 -14.75 14.90
C LYS A 138 2.76 -14.36 13.42
N GLU A 139 1.61 -14.44 12.74
CA GLU A 139 1.47 -14.04 11.33
C GLU A 139 1.75 -12.54 11.14
N ILE A 140 1.19 -11.69 12.01
CA ILE A 140 1.42 -10.23 11.96
C ILE A 140 2.89 -9.90 12.22
N SER A 141 3.51 -10.50 13.25
CA SER A 141 4.93 -10.28 13.56
C SER A 141 5.85 -10.68 12.42
N SER A 142 5.63 -11.86 11.83
CA SER A 142 6.39 -12.31 10.66
C SER A 142 6.23 -11.37 9.47
N LYS A 143 5.00 -10.89 9.21
CA LYS A 143 4.74 -9.92 8.16
C LYS A 143 5.44 -8.59 8.42
N LYS A 144 5.45 -8.12 9.67
CA LYS A 144 6.09 -6.88 10.09
C LYS A 144 7.61 -6.94 9.91
N GLU A 145 8.24 -8.02 10.36
CA GLU A 145 9.69 -8.25 10.20
C GLU A 145 10.09 -8.31 8.72
N LYS A 146 9.33 -9.08 7.93
CA LYS A 146 9.56 -9.15 6.48
C LYS A 146 9.45 -7.78 5.82
N PHE A 147 8.43 -7.00 6.18
CA PHE A 147 8.19 -5.67 5.63
C PHE A 147 9.34 -4.71 6.00
N ILE A 148 9.77 -4.69 7.27
CA ILE A 148 10.91 -3.88 7.73
C ILE A 148 12.17 -4.24 6.95
N SER A 149 12.47 -5.54 6.79
CA SER A 149 13.64 -6.01 6.06
C SER A 149 13.58 -5.67 4.57
N GLU A 150 12.42 -5.84 3.93
CA GLU A 150 12.23 -5.61 2.50
C GLU A 150 12.40 -4.13 2.12
N TYR A 151 11.89 -3.22 2.96
CA TYR A 151 11.91 -1.78 2.69
C TYR A 151 12.98 -1.02 3.48
N GLY A 152 13.76 -1.71 4.31
CA GLY A 152 14.85 -1.13 5.08
C GLY A 152 14.39 -0.07 6.08
N LEU A 153 13.18 -0.23 6.66
CA LEU A 153 12.62 0.73 7.61
C LEU A 153 13.36 0.69 8.95
N LYS A 154 13.71 1.86 9.46
CA LYS A 154 14.23 2.04 10.81
C LYS A 154 13.06 2.38 11.75
N LEU A 155 13.02 1.73 12.89
CA LEU A 155 12.03 2.05 13.91
C LEU A 155 12.58 3.15 14.84
N PRO A 156 11.75 4.13 15.23
CA PRO A 156 12.14 5.11 16.21
C PRO A 156 12.45 4.40 17.53
N GLU A 157 13.48 4.86 18.23
CA GLU A 157 13.78 4.36 19.58
C GLU A 157 12.56 4.59 20.48
N THR A 158 12.08 3.51 21.10
CA THR A 158 11.08 3.60 22.16
C THR A 158 11.75 4.28 23.35
N LYS A 159 11.39 5.54 23.62
CA LYS A 159 11.76 6.15 24.89
C LYS A 159 11.16 5.28 25.99
N SER A 160 12.02 4.52 26.68
CA SER A 160 11.63 3.91 27.95
C SER A 160 11.22 5.06 28.87
N VAL A 161 9.95 5.12 29.23
CA VAL A 161 9.41 6.00 30.25
C VAL A 161 9.64 5.36 31.60
#